data_8c60fb3defdb4dc25fe0b01586f22f46
#
_entry.id   8c60fb3defdb4dc25fe0b01586f22f46
#
_cell.length_a   1.000
_cell.length_b   1.000
_cell.length_c   1.000
_cell.angle_alpha   90.00
_cell.angle_beta   90.00
_cell.angle_gamma   90.00
#
_symmetry.space_group_name_H-M   'P 1'
#
loop_
_entity.id
_entity.type
_entity.pdbx_description
1 polymer ?
#
loop_
_entity_poly.entity_id
_entity_poly.type
_entity_poly.pdbx_seq_one_letter_code
_entity_poly.pdbx_strand_id
1 'polypeptide(L)'
;KAGRGRIYYNLDYSPRTATSQQVVDIVMKLDMMESVFFYCNSAQKAEEVLGITPKAHVYTWTGSHKPMMGLPGNYFVQYSYLTNGKSTPLGSSINDGMLATVNMLPASGSSVSEWTLNETYLDELLQIYPMVCMIQTDLPDLLIPALQARGLR
;
A
#
# COMPACT_ATOMS: atom_id res chain seq x y z
N LYS A 1 -8.67 16.70 10.14
CA LYS A 1 -10.13 16.46 10.02
C LYS A 1 -10.72 16.86 8.65
N ALA A 2 -10.09 17.79 7.91
CA ALA A 2 -10.61 18.28 6.62
C ALA A 2 -10.70 17.20 5.52
N GLY A 3 -9.87 16.16 5.58
CA GLY A 3 -9.85 15.06 4.61
C GLY A 3 -10.69 13.82 4.96
N ARG A 4 -11.38 13.83 6.09
CA ARG A 4 -12.11 12.65 6.57
C ARG A 4 -13.14 12.16 5.55
N GLY A 5 -13.06 10.86 5.21
CA GLY A 5 -13.91 10.21 4.22
C GLY A 5 -13.62 10.57 2.75
N ARG A 6 -12.56 11.36 2.49
CA ARG A 6 -12.13 11.76 1.13
C ARG A 6 -10.67 11.44 0.85
N ILE A 7 -9.84 11.37 1.88
CA ILE A 7 -8.41 11.13 1.79
C ILE A 7 -8.06 10.02 2.78
N TYR A 8 -7.29 9.06 2.32
CA TYR A 8 -6.65 8.08 3.15
C TYR A 8 -5.19 8.47 3.36
N TYR A 9 -4.69 8.24 4.56
CA TYR A 9 -3.34 8.59 4.97
C TYR A 9 -2.51 7.33 5.12
N ASN A 10 -1.40 7.30 4.43
CA ASN A 10 -0.38 6.29 4.64
C ASN A 10 0.57 6.79 5.74
N LEU A 11 0.64 6.07 6.85
CA LEU A 11 1.56 6.36 7.94
C LEU A 11 2.78 5.45 7.85
N ASP A 12 3.86 6.02 7.36
CA ASP A 12 5.20 5.44 7.40
C ASP A 12 5.97 6.12 8.55
N TYR A 13 6.19 5.40 9.63
CA TYR A 13 6.85 5.94 10.83
C TYR A 13 8.06 5.12 11.22
N SER A 14 9.11 5.83 11.63
CA SER A 14 10.34 5.19 12.08
C SER A 14 10.24 4.79 13.56
N PRO A 15 10.61 3.56 13.92
CA PRO A 15 10.69 3.14 15.31
C PRO A 15 11.72 3.93 16.13
N ARG A 16 12.58 4.72 15.46
CA ARG A 16 13.52 5.63 16.13
C ARG A 16 12.87 6.91 16.63
N THR A 17 11.73 7.27 16.08
CA THR A 17 11.04 8.55 16.35
C THR A 17 9.71 8.38 17.08
N ALA A 18 9.05 7.24 16.95
CA ALA A 18 7.80 6.95 17.62
C ALA A 18 7.59 5.44 17.78
N THR A 19 6.97 5.04 18.89
CA THR A 19 6.50 3.66 19.09
C THR A 19 5.16 3.45 18.39
N SER A 20 4.82 2.19 18.11
CA SER A 20 3.50 1.84 17.55
C SER A 20 2.37 2.33 18.45
N GLN A 21 2.52 2.22 19.77
CA GLN A 21 1.53 2.71 20.75
C GLN A 21 1.29 4.20 20.59
N GLN A 22 2.36 5.01 20.56
CA GLN A 22 2.23 6.46 20.41
C GLN A 22 1.52 6.85 19.11
N VAL A 23 1.86 6.18 17.99
CA VAL A 23 1.24 6.48 16.69
C VAL A 23 -0.24 6.08 16.70
N VAL A 24 -0.57 4.90 17.19
CA VAL A 24 -1.96 4.42 17.31
C VAL A 24 -2.77 5.34 18.21
N ASP A 25 -2.24 5.76 19.37
CA ASP A 25 -2.92 6.66 20.29
C ASP A 25 -3.26 8.00 19.64
N ILE A 26 -2.35 8.54 18.83
CA ILE A 26 -2.60 9.79 18.08
C ILE A 26 -3.73 9.58 17.06
N VAL A 27 -3.69 8.50 16.30
CA VAL A 27 -4.72 8.18 15.30
C VAL A 27 -6.09 8.01 15.95
N MET A 28 -6.15 7.28 17.08
CA MET A 28 -7.37 7.10 17.87
C MET A 28 -7.89 8.42 18.44
N LYS A 29 -7.02 9.23 19.03
CA LYS A 29 -7.36 10.56 19.58
C LYS A 29 -7.93 11.49 18.51
N LEU A 30 -7.46 11.38 17.27
CA LEU A 30 -7.97 12.17 16.15
C LEU A 30 -9.22 11.56 15.51
N ASP A 31 -9.64 10.38 15.94
CA ASP A 31 -10.76 9.61 15.38
C ASP A 31 -10.56 9.40 13.86
N MET A 32 -9.39 8.88 13.50
CA MET A 32 -8.98 8.73 12.09
C MET A 32 -8.67 7.27 11.69
N MET A 33 -8.99 6.30 12.53
CA MET A 33 -8.64 4.89 12.30
C MET A 33 -9.13 4.38 10.94
N GLU A 34 -10.34 4.75 10.54
CA GLU A 34 -10.96 4.34 9.26
C GLU A 34 -10.31 5.00 8.02
N SER A 35 -9.44 5.98 8.23
CA SER A 35 -8.82 6.74 7.14
C SER A 35 -7.29 6.59 7.10
N VAL A 36 -6.75 5.67 7.91
CA VAL A 36 -5.29 5.51 8.04
C VAL A 36 -4.88 4.10 7.71
N PHE A 37 -3.85 3.99 6.88
CA PHE A 37 -3.10 2.75 6.65
C PHE A 37 -1.75 2.84 7.36
N PHE A 38 -1.43 1.84 8.15
CA PHE A 38 -0.14 1.74 8.84
C PHE A 38 0.83 0.93 7.99
N TYR A 39 1.85 1.58 7.47
CA TYR A 39 2.95 0.87 6.83
C TYR A 39 3.82 0.19 7.89
N CYS A 40 3.93 -1.10 7.79
CA CYS A 40 4.73 -1.92 8.68
C CYS A 40 5.86 -2.57 7.87
N ASN A 41 7.10 -2.32 8.23
CA ASN A 41 8.26 -2.86 7.52
C ASN A 41 8.50 -4.37 7.77
N SER A 42 7.65 -5.00 8.56
CA SER A 42 7.69 -6.44 8.84
C SER A 42 6.33 -6.95 9.36
N ALA A 43 6.09 -8.26 9.26
CA ALA A 43 4.92 -8.90 9.84
C ALA A 43 4.87 -8.71 11.36
N GLN A 44 6.01 -8.79 12.05
CA GLN A 44 6.10 -8.55 13.50
C GLN A 44 5.59 -7.14 13.86
N LYS A 45 5.93 -6.13 13.06
CA LYS A 45 5.44 -4.76 13.26
C LYS A 45 3.94 -4.65 13.04
N ALA A 46 3.40 -5.37 12.06
CA ALA A 46 1.97 -5.46 11.84
C ALA A 46 1.24 -6.13 13.02
N GLU A 47 1.79 -7.23 13.55
CA GLU A 47 1.28 -7.88 14.78
C GLU A 47 1.27 -6.92 15.97
N GLU A 48 2.33 -6.14 16.16
CA GLU A 48 2.42 -5.15 17.24
C GLU A 48 1.28 -4.11 17.12
N VAL A 49 1.06 -3.55 15.94
CA VAL A 49 -0.01 -2.57 15.71
C VAL A 49 -1.39 -3.18 15.92
N LEU A 50 -1.63 -4.38 15.37
CA LEU A 50 -2.90 -5.09 15.51
C LEU A 50 -3.15 -5.56 16.95
N GLY A 51 -2.10 -5.85 17.72
CA GLY A 51 -2.19 -6.15 19.15
C GLY A 51 -2.64 -4.96 19.99
N ILE A 52 -2.31 -3.73 19.57
CA ILE A 52 -2.80 -2.51 20.20
C ILE A 52 -4.25 -2.24 19.82
N THR A 53 -4.57 -2.37 18.54
CA THR A 53 -5.93 -2.20 18.03
C THR A 53 -6.21 -3.10 16.83
N PRO A 54 -7.14 -4.08 16.94
CA PRO A 54 -7.52 -4.93 15.80
C PRO A 54 -8.23 -4.19 14.66
N LYS A 55 -8.59 -2.91 14.88
CA LYS A 55 -9.24 -2.07 13.86
C LYS A 55 -8.24 -1.39 12.92
N ALA A 56 -6.93 -1.52 13.16
CA ALA A 56 -5.94 -0.90 12.31
C ALA A 56 -5.90 -1.57 10.93
N HIS A 57 -5.82 -0.74 9.90
CA HIS A 57 -5.51 -1.19 8.54
C HIS A 57 -3.99 -1.23 8.38
N VAL A 58 -3.42 -2.40 8.35
CA VAL A 58 -1.96 -2.59 8.24
C VAL A 58 -1.58 -3.15 6.88
N TYR A 59 -0.42 -2.75 6.37
CA TYR A 59 0.18 -3.39 5.22
C TYR A 59 1.71 -3.39 5.34
N THR A 60 2.34 -4.29 4.62
CA THR A 60 3.80 -4.43 4.66
C THR A 60 4.38 -4.62 3.27
N TRP A 61 5.56 -4.04 3.05
CA TRP A 61 6.39 -4.39 1.91
C TRP A 61 7.13 -5.67 2.22
N THR A 62 6.94 -6.68 1.38
CA THR A 62 7.55 -8.00 1.63
C THR A 62 7.78 -8.75 0.33
N GLY A 63 8.80 -9.58 0.32
CA GLY A 63 9.02 -10.57 -0.75
C GLY A 63 8.06 -11.77 -0.67
N SER A 64 7.31 -11.90 0.42
CA SER A 64 6.31 -12.96 0.63
C SER A 64 5.18 -12.45 1.51
N HIS A 65 3.93 -12.71 1.09
CA HIS A 65 2.74 -12.39 1.87
C HIS A 65 2.44 -13.42 2.98
N LYS A 66 3.06 -14.59 2.93
CA LYS A 66 2.78 -15.70 3.86
C LYS A 66 2.81 -15.32 5.33
N PRO A 67 3.78 -14.53 5.83
CA PRO A 67 3.78 -14.10 7.22
C PRO A 67 2.59 -13.21 7.62
N MET A 68 1.91 -12.59 6.64
CA MET A 68 0.73 -11.77 6.90
C MET A 68 -0.57 -12.58 6.96
N MET A 69 -0.57 -13.78 6.39
CA MET A 69 -1.73 -14.67 6.42
C MET A 69 -1.94 -15.20 7.83
N GLY A 70 -3.07 -14.93 8.42
CA GLY A 70 -3.39 -15.36 9.79
C GLY A 70 -3.29 -14.25 10.82
N LEU A 71 -2.80 -13.08 10.47
CA LEU A 71 -2.97 -11.90 11.32
C LEU A 71 -4.44 -11.47 11.33
N PRO A 72 -5.02 -11.09 12.47
CA PRO A 72 -6.38 -10.56 12.51
C PRO A 72 -6.42 -9.18 11.83
N GLY A 73 -7.39 -8.93 10.96
CA GLY A 73 -7.61 -7.62 10.34
C GLY A 73 -7.47 -7.60 8.82
N ASN A 74 -7.34 -6.42 8.27
CA ASN A 74 -7.21 -6.21 6.84
C ASN A 74 -5.77 -6.43 6.38
N TYR A 75 -5.61 -7.28 5.39
CA TYR A 75 -4.32 -7.69 4.88
C TYR A 75 -4.06 -7.05 3.54
N PHE A 76 -3.13 -6.12 3.54
CA PHE A 76 -2.55 -5.61 2.32
C PHE A 76 -1.08 -6.00 2.28
N VAL A 77 -0.59 -6.29 1.10
CA VAL A 77 0.85 -6.46 0.86
C VAL A 77 1.27 -5.52 -0.25
N GLN A 78 2.42 -4.88 -0.08
CA GLN A 78 2.98 -3.99 -1.09
C GLN A 78 4.05 -4.71 -1.89
N TYR A 79 3.98 -4.56 -3.21
CA TYR A 79 5.00 -5.04 -4.14
C TYR A 79 5.50 -3.90 -5.02
N SER A 80 6.78 -3.95 -5.35
CA SER A 80 7.35 -3.08 -6.36
C SER A 80 7.16 -3.73 -7.73
N TYR A 81 6.20 -3.24 -8.50
CA TYR A 81 5.91 -3.78 -9.82
C TYR A 81 7.08 -3.61 -10.79
N LEU A 82 7.76 -2.45 -10.74
CA LEU A 82 8.86 -2.13 -11.66
C LEU A 82 10.10 -2.98 -11.43
N THR A 83 10.36 -3.43 -10.19
CA THR A 83 11.55 -4.23 -9.87
C THR A 83 11.32 -5.73 -10.04
N ASN A 84 10.07 -6.17 -9.97
CA ASN A 84 9.75 -7.60 -9.94
C ASN A 84 9.05 -8.10 -11.21
N GLY A 85 8.71 -7.20 -12.15
CA GLY A 85 7.98 -7.55 -13.36
C GLY A 85 6.63 -8.19 -13.06
N LYS A 86 6.21 -9.16 -13.86
CA LYS A 86 5.01 -9.99 -13.60
C LYS A 86 5.27 -10.91 -12.40
N SER A 87 5.48 -10.31 -11.22
CA SER A 87 6.07 -11.05 -10.13
C SER A 87 5.14 -12.13 -9.61
N THR A 88 5.64 -13.33 -9.60
CA THR A 88 5.05 -14.48 -8.94
C THR A 88 4.55 -14.18 -7.52
N PRO A 89 5.24 -13.36 -6.68
CA PRO A 89 4.76 -12.98 -5.37
C PRO A 89 3.43 -12.21 -5.38
N LEU A 90 3.26 -11.25 -6.29
CA LEU A 90 2.01 -10.48 -6.39
C LEU A 90 0.84 -11.39 -6.80
N GLY A 91 1.01 -12.18 -7.85
CA GLY A 91 -0.01 -13.15 -8.28
C GLY A 91 -0.35 -14.17 -7.21
N SER A 92 0.65 -14.68 -6.49
CA SER A 92 0.43 -15.62 -5.38
C SER A 92 -0.37 -14.98 -4.24
N SER A 93 -0.10 -13.74 -3.85
CA SER A 93 -0.85 -13.07 -2.78
C SER A 93 -2.32 -12.87 -3.15
N ILE A 94 -2.59 -12.49 -4.38
CA ILE A 94 -3.96 -12.32 -4.89
C ILE A 94 -4.70 -13.66 -4.94
N ASN A 95 -4.05 -14.73 -5.38
CA ASN A 95 -4.62 -16.08 -5.39
C ASN A 95 -4.93 -16.60 -3.98
N ASP A 96 -4.17 -16.17 -2.98
CA ASP A 96 -4.43 -16.45 -1.57
C ASP A 96 -5.48 -15.51 -0.94
N GLY A 97 -6.12 -14.64 -1.74
CA GLY A 97 -7.21 -13.76 -1.30
C GLY A 97 -6.76 -12.47 -0.63
N MET A 98 -5.48 -12.11 -0.73
CA MET A 98 -4.97 -10.86 -0.17
C MET A 98 -5.16 -9.70 -1.14
N LEU A 99 -5.50 -8.54 -0.60
CA LEU A 99 -5.46 -7.29 -1.35
C LEU A 99 -4.00 -6.85 -1.54
N ALA A 100 -3.70 -6.30 -2.69
CA ALA A 100 -2.35 -5.85 -3.01
C ALA A 100 -2.29 -4.35 -3.25
N THR A 101 -1.20 -3.76 -2.82
CA THR A 101 -0.78 -2.41 -3.22
C THR A 101 0.44 -2.55 -4.11
N VAL A 102 0.55 -1.71 -5.11
CA VAL A 102 1.66 -1.72 -6.06
C VAL A 102 2.38 -0.38 -6.03
N ASN A 103 3.69 -0.45 -5.92
CA ASN A 103 4.54 0.72 -6.00
C ASN A 103 5.00 0.89 -7.46
N MET A 104 4.52 1.94 -8.12
CA MET A 104 4.90 2.34 -9.48
C MET A 104 5.87 3.53 -9.46
N LEU A 105 6.65 3.68 -8.41
CA LEU A 105 7.71 4.68 -8.35
C LEU A 105 8.81 4.33 -9.35
N PRO A 106 9.46 5.32 -9.97
CA PRO A 106 10.62 5.07 -10.79
C PRO A 106 11.72 4.37 -9.99
N ALA A 107 12.51 3.56 -10.67
CA ALA A 107 13.65 2.89 -10.05
C ALA A 107 14.59 3.93 -9.43
N SER A 108 15.13 3.64 -8.24
CA SER A 108 16.12 4.50 -7.61
C SER A 108 17.31 4.74 -8.56
N GLY A 109 17.61 5.99 -8.82
CA GLY A 109 18.68 6.40 -9.75
C GLY A 109 18.19 6.94 -11.10
N SER A 110 16.88 6.83 -11.41
CA SER A 110 16.31 7.52 -12.58
C SER A 110 16.29 9.03 -12.33
N SER A 111 16.63 9.82 -13.36
CA SER A 111 16.50 11.27 -13.28
C SER A 111 15.01 11.65 -13.28
N VAL A 112 14.65 12.73 -12.57
CA VAL A 112 13.26 13.22 -12.51
C VAL A 112 12.73 13.56 -13.91
N SER A 113 13.60 13.93 -14.84
CA SER A 113 13.24 14.23 -16.23
C SER A 113 12.81 13.00 -17.04
N GLU A 114 13.11 11.80 -16.56
CA GLU A 114 12.76 10.53 -17.22
C GLU A 114 11.51 9.89 -16.59
N TRP A 115 10.91 10.51 -15.58
CA TRP A 115 9.74 9.99 -14.92
C TRP A 115 8.52 10.11 -15.84
N THR A 116 8.13 8.99 -16.38
CA THR A 116 6.92 8.87 -17.21
C THR A 116 6.03 7.77 -16.67
N LEU A 117 4.73 7.96 -16.76
CA LEU A 117 3.78 6.90 -16.48
C LEU A 117 3.90 5.83 -17.59
N ASN A 118 4.23 4.61 -17.20
CA ASN A 118 4.21 3.49 -18.14
C ASN A 118 2.79 2.93 -18.26
N GLU A 119 2.04 3.41 -19.24
CA GLU A 119 0.64 3.01 -19.46
C GLU A 119 0.50 1.52 -19.83
N THR A 120 1.49 0.94 -20.52
CA THR A 120 1.47 -0.50 -20.81
C THR A 120 1.55 -1.33 -19.54
N TYR A 121 2.39 -0.94 -18.58
CA TYR A 121 2.43 -1.61 -17.29
C TYR A 121 1.15 -1.42 -16.48
N LEU A 122 0.54 -0.24 -16.58
CA LEU A 122 -0.74 0.01 -15.94
C LEU A 122 -1.82 -0.88 -16.53
N ASP A 123 -1.90 -1.01 -17.85
CA ASP A 123 -2.85 -1.88 -18.53
C ASP A 123 -2.65 -3.36 -18.17
N GLU A 124 -1.41 -3.84 -18.20
CA GLU A 124 -1.07 -5.20 -17.78
C GLU A 124 -1.44 -5.46 -16.32
N LEU A 125 -1.14 -4.50 -15.44
CA LEU A 125 -1.46 -4.59 -14.02
C LEU A 125 -2.97 -4.73 -13.80
N LEU A 126 -3.75 -3.88 -14.43
CA LEU A 126 -5.21 -3.84 -14.26
C LEU A 126 -5.92 -5.03 -14.88
N GLN A 127 -5.39 -5.61 -15.96
CA GLN A 127 -5.95 -6.82 -16.58
C GLN A 127 -5.65 -8.08 -15.78
N ILE A 128 -4.42 -8.21 -15.30
CA ILE A 128 -3.93 -9.45 -14.69
C ILE A 128 -4.23 -9.47 -13.19
N TYR A 129 -4.29 -8.30 -12.55
CA TYR A 129 -4.42 -8.17 -11.10
C TYR A 129 -5.58 -7.24 -10.71
N PRO A 130 -6.86 -7.65 -10.97
CA PRO A 130 -8.01 -6.80 -10.66
C PRO A 130 -8.17 -6.52 -9.16
N MET A 131 -7.49 -7.29 -8.30
CA MET A 131 -7.49 -7.13 -6.84
C MET A 131 -6.42 -6.16 -6.33
N VAL A 132 -5.75 -5.44 -7.20
CA VAL A 132 -4.90 -4.31 -6.80
C VAL A 132 -5.80 -3.17 -6.35
N CYS A 133 -5.72 -2.82 -5.08
CA CYS A 133 -6.61 -1.84 -4.46
C CYS A 133 -5.97 -0.45 -4.29
N MET A 134 -4.65 -0.38 -4.39
CA MET A 134 -3.91 0.87 -4.24
C MET A 134 -2.66 0.88 -5.12
N ILE A 135 -2.40 2.01 -5.75
CA ILE A 135 -1.19 2.25 -6.54
C ILE A 135 -0.48 3.45 -5.93
N GLN A 136 0.77 3.25 -5.53
CA GLN A 136 1.65 4.33 -5.08
C GLN A 136 2.43 4.88 -6.27
N THR A 137 2.41 6.19 -6.46
CA THR A 137 3.12 6.87 -7.55
C THR A 137 3.60 8.25 -7.13
N ASP A 138 4.69 8.70 -7.74
CA ASP A 138 5.16 10.10 -7.67
C ASP A 138 4.56 10.95 -8.80
N LEU A 139 3.74 10.36 -9.67
CA LEU A 139 3.14 11.01 -10.83
C LEU A 139 1.61 10.98 -10.78
N PRO A 140 0.97 11.51 -9.73
CA PRO A 140 -0.49 11.45 -9.59
C PRO A 140 -1.21 12.21 -10.72
N ASP A 141 -0.60 13.28 -11.24
CA ASP A 141 -1.16 14.08 -12.34
C ASP A 141 -1.21 13.33 -13.68
N LEU A 142 -0.42 12.28 -13.83
CA LEU A 142 -0.46 11.39 -14.99
C LEU A 142 -1.31 10.14 -14.70
N LEU A 143 -1.18 9.56 -13.51
CA LEU A 143 -1.89 8.34 -13.14
C LEU A 143 -3.41 8.57 -13.06
N ILE A 144 -3.86 9.66 -12.45
CA ILE A 144 -5.29 9.92 -12.26
C ILE A 144 -6.04 10.01 -13.60
N PRO A 145 -5.61 10.81 -14.59
CA PRO A 145 -6.24 10.82 -15.91
C PRO A 145 -6.20 9.47 -16.62
N ALA A 146 -5.09 8.71 -16.49
CA ALA A 146 -4.97 7.40 -17.09
C ALA A 146 -5.97 6.38 -16.51
N LEU A 147 -6.22 6.42 -15.19
CA LEU A 147 -7.25 5.60 -14.53
C LEU A 147 -8.66 6.04 -14.93
N GLN A 148 -8.91 7.34 -15.02
CA GLN A 148 -10.20 7.89 -15.46
C GLN A 148 -10.54 7.47 -16.90
N ALA A 149 -9.57 7.50 -17.81
CA ALA A 149 -9.73 7.05 -19.19
C ALA A 149 -10.12 5.55 -19.29
N ARG A 150 -9.82 4.77 -18.23
CA ARG A 150 -10.15 3.34 -18.10
C ARG A 150 -11.42 3.08 -17.28
N GLY A 151 -12.13 4.13 -16.88
CA GLY A 151 -13.37 4.02 -16.11
C GLY A 151 -13.16 3.57 -14.64
N LEU A 152 -11.96 3.70 -14.11
CA LEU A 152 -11.60 3.20 -12.78
C LEU A 152 -11.72 4.26 -11.67
N ARG A 153 -12.19 5.45 -11.98
CA ARG A 153 -12.37 6.53 -11.01
C ARG A 153 -13.49 7.50 -11.38
#